data_a4d9ec0ea0e5f4f7045be031cedd2e9e
#
_entry.id   a4d9ec0ea0e5f4f7045be031cedd2e9e
#
_cell.length_a   1.000
_cell.length_b   1.000
_cell.length_c   1.000
_cell.angle_alpha   90.00
_cell.angle_beta   90.00
_cell.angle_gamma   90.00
#
_symmetry.space_group_name_H-M   'P 1'
#
loop_
_entity.id
_entity.type
_entity.pdbx_description
1 polymer ?
#
loop_
_entity_poly.entity_id
_entity_poly.type
_entity_poly.pdbx_seq_one_letter_code
_entity_poly.pdbx_strand_id
1 'polypeptide(L)'
;RFRAIGPEEPRAVAGGGGFSGNIRRTAMRSDIMKKGLERTPHRGLMRATGLADEDFKKPYIGVCNSYTNIVPGHCHLKKVGEIICDAIREAGGVPYEFNTIAVCDGIAMGHSGMKYSLASREIIADSVETMGSAHPFDAMICIPNCDKVVPGMLMGAMRLNIPTIFASGGPMRAGKTEGVSHNTDLNSIFEGVAARVVDKIDDAQLHELECTACPGPGSCSGMFTANSMNCLCEALGIALPGNGTIAADSPERVEYWRRAARRIVELAKMENPPRAKDFVTAKSFRNALVLDMAMGGSSNTVLHTLAVANEAGLKVDIKDLDEISKATPNICRLAPSRGEFHIVEECNRVGGIMAILKEIAKKPGMIDGSAPTVSGKTLAEQYAAAPDADGTVIRTLDNPYSEKGGLAILFGNLAENGCVVKAAGVDPKMLVHKGPAVIFESQEEACEGILGGKVREGDVVVIRYEGPKGGPGMQEMLAPTSYIMGRGLGSSVALVTDGRFSGATHGACIGHVSPEAAAGGLIGLVEPGDMIEIDIPNRTVRLDVPEAVIAERRKSWKPREPKIKTGYLAKYASLATSADTGGVLKVN
;
A
#
# COMPACT_ATOMS: atom_id res chain seq x y z
N ARG A 1 -17.70 16.48 7.80
CA ARG A 1 -17.54 17.76 7.05
C ARG A 1 -16.04 18.01 6.92
N PHE A 2 -15.48 17.71 5.77
CA PHE A 2 -14.08 18.00 5.44
C PHE A 2 -13.93 19.47 5.07
N ARG A 3 -13.06 20.22 5.76
CA ARG A 3 -12.71 21.61 5.37
C ARG A 3 -11.29 21.64 4.82
N ALA A 4 -11.12 22.18 3.63
CA ALA A 4 -9.82 22.52 3.06
C ALA A 4 -9.29 23.82 3.69
N ILE A 5 -8.00 23.86 3.97
CA ILE A 5 -7.27 25.09 4.30
C ILE A 5 -6.80 25.67 2.98
N GLY A 6 -7.19 26.93 2.70
CA GLY A 6 -6.79 27.62 1.48
C GLY A 6 -5.28 27.88 1.43
N PRO A 7 -4.68 27.94 0.22
CA PRO A 7 -3.26 28.21 0.07
C PRO A 7 -2.93 29.69 0.34
N GLU A 8 -1.88 29.94 1.10
CA GLU A 8 -1.23 31.27 1.13
C GLU A 8 -0.48 31.50 -0.19
N GLU A 9 -0.78 32.62 -0.83
CA GLU A 9 -0.12 33.02 -2.08
C GLU A 9 1.31 33.54 -1.81
N PRO A 10 2.31 33.17 -2.64
CA PRO A 10 3.62 33.80 -2.59
C PRO A 10 3.57 35.20 -3.22
N ARG A 11 4.08 36.19 -2.50
CA ARG A 11 4.18 37.59 -2.90
C ARG A 11 4.99 37.76 -4.20
N ALA A 12 4.38 38.42 -5.17
CA ALA A 12 5.00 38.80 -6.44
C ALA A 12 6.04 39.93 -6.22
N VAL A 13 7.24 39.75 -6.78
CA VAL A 13 8.23 40.83 -6.95
C VAL A 13 7.96 41.46 -8.33
N ALA A 14 7.60 42.73 -8.33
CA ALA A 14 7.37 43.52 -9.52
C ALA A 14 8.70 43.97 -10.14
N GLY A 15 8.89 43.68 -11.41
CA GLY A 15 9.94 44.27 -12.27
C GLY A 15 9.35 44.51 -13.64
N GLY A 16 9.13 45.80 -13.98
CA GLY A 16 8.48 46.21 -15.21
C GLY A 16 9.40 46.18 -16.44
N GLY A 17 8.79 46.00 -17.60
CA GLY A 17 9.43 46.16 -18.94
C GLY A 17 8.52 45.58 -20.01
N GLY A 18 7.66 46.43 -20.64
CA GLY A 18 6.72 46.00 -21.67
C GLY A 18 7.42 45.67 -22.99
N PHE A 19 6.90 44.62 -23.66
CA PHE A 19 6.89 44.45 -25.11
C PHE A 19 5.67 43.64 -25.55
N SER A 20 5.13 44.02 -26.67
CA SER A 20 3.87 43.66 -27.30
C SER A 20 3.72 42.20 -27.72
N GLY A 21 2.50 41.71 -27.58
CA GLY A 21 1.81 40.77 -28.48
C GLY A 21 2.53 39.51 -28.92
N ASN A 22 2.53 38.46 -28.08
CA ASN A 22 2.62 37.08 -28.54
C ASN A 22 1.85 36.20 -27.53
N ILE A 23 1.05 35.29 -28.06
CA ILE A 23 0.34 34.28 -27.30
C ILE A 23 1.33 33.65 -26.29
N ARG A 24 1.22 34.00 -25.00
CA ARG A 24 2.06 33.43 -23.94
C ARG A 24 1.73 31.94 -23.83
N ARG A 25 2.49 31.09 -24.52
CA ARG A 25 2.64 29.71 -24.06
C ARG A 25 3.10 29.80 -22.59
N THR A 26 2.31 29.28 -21.68
CA THR A 26 2.76 29.13 -20.28
C THR A 26 4.10 28.43 -20.29
N ALA A 27 5.09 28.97 -19.54
CA ALA A 27 6.42 28.43 -19.51
C ALA A 27 6.41 27.01 -18.95
N MET A 28 7.03 26.06 -19.66
CA MET A 28 7.23 24.70 -19.14
C MET A 28 8.09 24.76 -17.88
N ARG A 29 7.84 23.90 -16.91
CA ARG A 29 8.65 23.83 -15.68
C ARG A 29 10.13 23.59 -15.99
N SER A 30 10.41 22.75 -16.99
CA SER A 30 11.77 22.47 -17.48
C SER A 30 12.46 23.65 -18.18
N ASP A 31 11.76 24.72 -18.49
CA ASP A 31 12.35 25.91 -19.14
C ASP A 31 13.45 26.56 -18.29
N ILE A 32 13.38 26.39 -16.95
CA ILE A 32 14.42 26.83 -16.02
C ILE A 32 15.79 26.17 -16.32
N MET A 33 15.82 25.01 -16.95
CA MET A 33 17.04 24.30 -17.37
C MET A 33 17.38 24.55 -18.83
N LYS A 34 16.41 24.92 -19.67
CA LYS A 34 16.52 24.93 -21.14
C LYS A 34 16.73 26.33 -21.74
N LYS A 35 16.07 27.35 -21.18
CA LYS A 35 15.94 28.68 -21.77
C LYS A 35 16.90 29.69 -21.15
N GLY A 36 17.39 30.63 -21.98
CA GLY A 36 18.28 31.69 -21.56
C GLY A 36 19.76 31.43 -21.92
N LEU A 37 20.51 32.49 -22.02
CA LEU A 37 21.95 32.43 -22.33
C LEU A 37 22.74 31.75 -21.21
N GLU A 38 22.38 32.04 -19.97
CA GLU A 38 22.96 31.48 -18.74
C GLU A 38 22.75 29.97 -18.61
N ARG A 39 21.81 29.39 -19.38
CA ARG A 39 21.55 27.94 -19.41
C ARG A 39 22.33 27.22 -20.52
N THR A 40 23.25 27.90 -21.24
CA THR A 40 24.12 27.26 -22.24
C THR A 40 24.93 26.08 -21.67
N PRO A 41 25.57 26.18 -20.48
CA PRO A 41 26.24 25.02 -19.86
C PRO A 41 25.29 23.85 -19.58
N HIS A 42 24.08 24.11 -19.11
CA HIS A 42 23.06 23.08 -18.84
C HIS A 42 22.69 22.34 -20.13
N ARG A 43 22.43 23.08 -21.21
CA ARG A 43 22.14 22.46 -22.52
C ARG A 43 23.36 21.67 -23.05
N GLY A 44 24.58 22.14 -22.81
CA GLY A 44 25.80 21.42 -23.17
C GLY A 44 25.87 20.05 -22.48
N LEU A 45 25.57 20.00 -21.17
CA LEU A 45 25.49 18.74 -20.42
C LEU A 45 24.36 17.82 -20.91
N MET A 46 23.18 18.38 -21.19
CA MET A 46 22.06 17.61 -21.74
C MET A 46 22.34 17.08 -23.15
N ARG A 47 23.11 17.79 -23.97
CA ARG A 47 23.58 17.27 -25.27
C ARG A 47 24.49 16.05 -25.10
N ALA A 48 25.31 16.00 -24.06
CA ALA A 48 26.14 14.84 -23.76
C ALA A 48 25.30 13.58 -23.45
N THR A 49 24.01 13.74 -23.10
CA THR A 49 23.05 12.63 -22.97
C THR A 49 22.31 12.30 -24.27
N GLY A 50 22.67 12.93 -25.39
CA GLY A 50 22.15 12.63 -26.73
C GLY A 50 21.05 13.58 -27.23
N LEU A 51 20.75 14.71 -26.56
CA LEU A 51 19.71 15.64 -26.99
C LEU A 51 20.14 16.46 -28.21
N ALA A 52 19.21 16.54 -29.19
CA ALA A 52 19.28 17.42 -30.34
C ALA A 52 18.57 18.78 -30.09
N ASP A 53 18.69 19.73 -31.01
CA ASP A 53 18.07 21.06 -30.89
C ASP A 53 16.55 21.00 -30.71
N GLU A 54 15.90 20.08 -31.40
CA GLU A 54 14.45 19.94 -31.36
C GLU A 54 13.95 19.43 -30.00
N ASP A 55 14.77 18.71 -29.22
CA ASP A 55 14.40 18.15 -27.94
C ASP A 55 14.23 19.22 -26.86
N PHE A 56 14.95 20.35 -26.99
CA PHE A 56 14.79 21.49 -26.08
C PHE A 56 13.43 22.21 -26.22
N LYS A 57 12.66 21.90 -27.26
CA LYS A 57 11.32 22.44 -27.50
C LYS A 57 10.21 21.55 -26.92
N LYS A 58 10.53 20.31 -26.56
CA LYS A 58 9.62 19.28 -26.08
C LYS A 58 9.47 19.32 -24.56
N PRO A 59 8.36 18.81 -23.99
CA PRO A 59 8.26 18.60 -22.56
C PRO A 59 9.21 17.50 -22.09
N TYR A 60 9.78 17.69 -20.90
CA TYR A 60 10.65 16.71 -20.24
C TYR A 60 9.82 15.87 -19.27
N ILE A 61 9.81 14.56 -19.47
CA ILE A 61 9.03 13.60 -18.70
C ILE A 61 9.97 12.78 -17.81
N GLY A 62 9.85 12.93 -16.51
CA GLY A 62 10.53 12.03 -15.58
C GLY A 62 9.89 10.64 -15.62
N VAL A 63 10.69 9.60 -15.83
CA VAL A 63 10.27 8.20 -15.77
C VAL A 63 10.86 7.61 -14.49
N CYS A 64 10.07 7.62 -13.42
CA CYS A 64 10.47 7.10 -12.13
C CYS A 64 10.27 5.58 -12.10
N ASN A 65 11.34 4.83 -12.35
CA ASN A 65 11.34 3.36 -12.32
C ASN A 65 11.77 2.84 -10.94
N SER A 66 11.49 1.56 -10.68
CA SER A 66 11.92 0.83 -9.48
C SER A 66 12.50 -0.55 -9.81
N TYR A 67 13.14 -0.65 -10.97
CA TYR A 67 13.76 -1.89 -11.43
C TYR A 67 14.80 -2.41 -10.44
N THR A 68 14.75 -3.70 -10.18
CA THR A 68 15.81 -4.50 -9.57
C THR A 68 15.61 -5.97 -9.96
N ASN A 69 16.68 -6.71 -10.16
CA ASN A 69 16.59 -8.11 -10.60
C ASN A 69 16.31 -9.09 -9.45
N ILE A 70 16.44 -8.69 -8.18
CA ILE A 70 16.20 -9.58 -7.03
C ILE A 70 14.71 -9.63 -6.65
N VAL A 71 13.90 -8.66 -7.04
CA VAL A 71 12.48 -8.59 -6.66
C VAL A 71 11.61 -9.10 -7.80
N PRO A 72 10.86 -10.21 -7.64
CA PRO A 72 10.02 -10.77 -8.72
C PRO A 72 9.06 -9.76 -9.34
N GLY A 73 8.48 -8.88 -8.50
CA GLY A 73 7.62 -7.79 -8.94
C GLY A 73 8.30 -6.72 -9.79
N HIS A 74 9.63 -6.67 -9.80
CA HIS A 74 10.41 -5.57 -10.39
C HIS A 74 11.43 -6.02 -11.45
N CYS A 75 11.75 -7.30 -11.55
CA CYS A 75 12.80 -7.81 -12.44
C CYS A 75 12.53 -7.52 -13.93
N HIS A 76 11.26 -7.36 -14.35
CA HIS A 76 10.85 -7.02 -15.70
C HIS A 76 10.77 -5.49 -15.96
N LEU A 77 10.86 -4.64 -14.91
CA LEU A 77 10.61 -3.21 -15.04
C LEU A 77 11.66 -2.46 -15.85
N LYS A 78 12.86 -3.04 -16.08
CA LYS A 78 13.80 -2.50 -17.05
C LYS A 78 13.18 -2.44 -18.44
N LYS A 79 12.57 -3.54 -18.88
CA LYS A 79 11.88 -3.60 -20.17
C LYS A 79 10.66 -2.69 -20.22
N VAL A 80 9.94 -2.55 -19.12
CA VAL A 80 8.81 -1.62 -19.02
C VAL A 80 9.27 -0.18 -19.17
N GLY A 81 10.39 0.20 -18.54
CA GLY A 81 10.99 1.53 -18.70
C GLY A 81 11.35 1.84 -20.16
N GLU A 82 11.95 0.88 -20.88
CA GLU A 82 12.24 1.02 -22.31
C GLU A 82 10.96 1.27 -23.13
N ILE A 83 9.91 0.45 -22.95
CA ILE A 83 8.62 0.59 -23.65
C ILE A 83 7.98 1.96 -23.39
N ILE A 84 7.99 2.42 -22.14
CA ILE A 84 7.43 3.71 -21.74
C ILE A 84 8.26 4.87 -22.34
N CYS A 85 9.60 4.80 -22.29
CA CYS A 85 10.48 5.80 -22.85
C CYS A 85 10.28 5.93 -24.37
N ASP A 86 10.14 4.82 -25.08
CA ASP A 86 9.89 4.84 -26.53
C ASP A 86 8.52 5.45 -26.84
N ALA A 87 7.47 5.06 -26.13
CA ALA A 87 6.14 5.64 -26.31
C ALA A 87 6.09 7.15 -25.97
N ILE A 88 6.89 7.64 -25.00
CA ILE A 88 7.03 9.06 -24.69
C ILE A 88 7.70 9.79 -25.86
N ARG A 89 8.76 9.22 -26.47
CA ARG A 89 9.43 9.80 -27.64
C ARG A 89 8.49 9.89 -28.84
N GLU A 90 7.76 8.80 -29.12
CA GLU A 90 6.73 8.73 -30.17
C GLU A 90 5.63 9.79 -29.97
N ALA A 91 5.22 10.04 -28.72
CA ALA A 91 4.24 11.07 -28.38
C ALA A 91 4.81 12.50 -28.41
N GLY A 92 6.12 12.66 -28.66
CA GLY A 92 6.81 13.95 -28.75
C GLY A 92 7.19 14.58 -27.41
N GLY A 93 7.51 13.77 -26.42
CA GLY A 93 8.17 14.13 -25.18
C GLY A 93 9.64 13.70 -25.15
N VAL A 94 10.40 14.16 -24.17
CA VAL A 94 11.76 13.69 -23.87
C VAL A 94 11.74 12.92 -22.55
N PRO A 95 11.91 11.60 -22.56
CA PRO A 95 11.95 10.82 -21.32
C PRO A 95 13.31 10.93 -20.63
N TYR A 96 13.28 11.07 -19.31
CA TYR A 96 14.43 10.95 -18.43
C TYR A 96 14.14 9.88 -17.39
N GLU A 97 14.65 8.68 -17.62
CA GLU A 97 14.51 7.59 -16.68
C GLU A 97 15.47 7.76 -15.50
N PHE A 98 14.95 7.58 -14.31
CA PHE A 98 15.72 7.44 -13.07
C PHE A 98 15.10 6.33 -12.22
N ASN A 99 15.90 5.75 -11.32
CA ASN A 99 15.47 4.59 -10.54
C ASN A 99 15.44 4.92 -9.05
N THR A 100 14.43 4.42 -8.35
CA THR A 100 14.42 4.32 -6.88
C THR A 100 14.60 2.87 -6.46
N ILE A 101 14.80 2.64 -5.15
CA ILE A 101 14.99 1.29 -4.61
C ILE A 101 13.66 0.53 -4.56
N ALA A 102 13.75 -0.81 -4.49
CA ALA A 102 12.65 -1.69 -4.17
C ALA A 102 13.13 -2.80 -3.23
N VAL A 103 12.35 -3.08 -2.18
CA VAL A 103 12.56 -4.20 -1.25
C VAL A 103 11.43 -5.18 -1.46
N CYS A 104 11.74 -6.47 -1.53
CA CYS A 104 10.75 -7.53 -1.61
C CYS A 104 10.35 -7.97 -0.20
N ASP A 105 9.12 -7.73 0.19
CA ASP A 105 8.60 -8.14 1.50
C ASP A 105 8.64 -9.67 1.66
N GLY A 106 8.28 -10.42 0.62
CA GLY A 106 8.31 -11.88 0.64
C GLY A 106 9.71 -12.46 0.87
N ILE A 107 10.73 -11.93 0.18
CA ILE A 107 12.12 -12.38 0.35
C ILE A 107 12.70 -11.91 1.71
N ALA A 108 12.30 -10.74 2.17
CA ALA A 108 12.76 -10.18 3.45
C ALA A 108 12.04 -10.79 4.68
N MET A 109 10.92 -11.50 4.46
CA MET A 109 10.08 -12.03 5.54
C MET A 109 10.79 -13.11 6.36
N GLY A 110 10.62 -13.06 7.68
CA GLY A 110 11.19 -14.05 8.59
C GLY A 110 12.65 -13.82 8.98
N HIS A 111 13.27 -12.73 8.54
CA HIS A 111 14.62 -12.34 8.97
C HIS A 111 14.75 -10.81 9.15
N SER A 112 15.89 -10.34 9.68
CA SER A 112 16.11 -8.92 10.02
C SER A 112 15.96 -7.94 8.84
N GLY A 113 16.07 -8.41 7.61
CA GLY A 113 15.83 -7.62 6.40
C GLY A 113 14.42 -7.03 6.33
N MET A 114 13.43 -7.69 6.94
CA MET A 114 12.04 -7.22 6.93
C MET A 114 11.84 -5.87 7.63
N LYS A 115 12.70 -5.49 8.56
CA LYS A 115 12.71 -4.17 9.21
C LYS A 115 12.96 -3.02 8.22
N TYR A 116 13.65 -3.29 7.11
CA TYR A 116 13.90 -2.31 6.05
C TYR A 116 12.74 -2.11 5.09
N SER A 117 11.77 -3.03 5.05
CA SER A 117 10.65 -2.97 4.13
C SER A 117 9.84 -1.67 4.29
N LEU A 118 9.18 -1.43 5.44
CA LEU A 118 8.40 -0.19 5.64
C LEU A 118 9.29 1.05 5.59
N ALA A 119 10.47 0.98 6.19
CA ALA A 119 11.41 2.09 6.22
C ALA A 119 11.86 2.52 4.81
N SER A 120 11.92 1.59 3.82
CA SER A 120 12.24 1.91 2.43
C SER A 120 11.23 2.83 1.76
N ARG A 121 9.95 2.85 2.20
CA ARG A 121 8.90 3.74 1.70
C ARG A 121 9.33 5.22 1.77
N GLU A 122 9.97 5.60 2.87
CA GLU A 122 10.43 6.98 3.08
C GLU A 122 11.61 7.32 2.15
N ILE A 123 12.59 6.40 1.98
CA ILE A 123 13.70 6.59 1.04
C ILE A 123 13.16 6.74 -0.40
N ILE A 124 12.17 5.96 -0.77
CA ILE A 124 11.53 6.03 -2.09
C ILE A 124 10.90 7.41 -2.27
N ALA A 125 10.12 7.90 -1.29
CA ALA A 125 9.52 9.22 -1.34
C ALA A 125 10.57 10.33 -1.44
N ASP A 126 11.62 10.28 -0.63
CA ASP A 126 12.74 11.22 -0.63
C ASP A 126 13.48 11.21 -1.97
N SER A 127 13.70 10.04 -2.56
CA SER A 127 14.40 9.91 -3.85
C SER A 127 13.60 10.51 -5.02
N VAL A 128 12.28 10.28 -5.04
CA VAL A 128 11.36 10.86 -6.04
C VAL A 128 11.32 12.38 -5.93
N GLU A 129 11.15 12.89 -4.72
CA GLU A 129 11.16 14.33 -4.43
C GLU A 129 12.49 14.97 -4.83
N THR A 130 13.62 14.36 -4.44
CA THR A 130 14.96 14.85 -4.72
C THR A 130 15.21 14.94 -6.23
N MET A 131 14.95 13.88 -6.97
CA MET A 131 15.15 13.85 -8.42
C MET A 131 14.26 14.85 -9.15
N GLY A 132 12.97 14.89 -8.82
CA GLY A 132 12.02 15.77 -9.48
C GLY A 132 12.18 17.26 -9.11
N SER A 133 12.79 17.56 -7.95
CA SER A 133 13.12 18.92 -7.52
C SER A 133 14.43 19.42 -8.13
N ALA A 134 15.47 18.58 -8.11
CA ALA A 134 16.77 18.92 -8.68
C ALA A 134 16.73 19.02 -10.22
N HIS A 135 15.92 18.19 -10.86
CA HIS A 135 15.73 18.15 -12.32
C HIS A 135 14.25 18.44 -12.63
N PRO A 136 13.85 19.70 -12.79
CA PRO A 136 12.44 20.10 -12.90
C PRO A 136 11.77 19.57 -14.17
N PHE A 137 11.29 18.33 -14.12
CA PHE A 137 10.46 17.70 -15.17
C PHE A 137 9.12 18.42 -15.31
N ASP A 138 8.54 18.42 -16.51
CA ASP A 138 7.23 19.00 -16.78
C ASP A 138 6.09 18.08 -16.31
N ALA A 139 6.33 16.78 -16.33
CA ALA A 139 5.42 15.74 -15.84
C ALA A 139 6.22 14.48 -15.45
N MET A 140 5.59 13.56 -14.76
CA MET A 140 6.22 12.31 -14.30
C MET A 140 5.33 11.10 -14.53
N ILE A 141 5.93 9.98 -14.95
CA ILE A 141 5.30 8.67 -14.91
C ILE A 141 6.03 7.80 -13.90
N CYS A 142 5.28 7.21 -12.95
CA CYS A 142 5.81 6.33 -11.92
C CYS A 142 5.55 4.88 -12.29
N ILE A 143 6.57 4.03 -12.17
CA ILE A 143 6.52 2.59 -12.48
C ILE A 143 6.78 1.80 -11.18
N PRO A 144 5.82 1.78 -10.24
CA PRO A 144 5.90 0.95 -9.04
C PRO A 144 5.43 -0.46 -9.33
N ASN A 145 5.66 -1.39 -8.38
CA ASN A 145 4.92 -2.65 -8.40
C ASN A 145 4.74 -3.29 -7.02
N CYS A 146 5.70 -3.21 -6.09
CA CYS A 146 5.63 -3.84 -4.77
C CYS A 146 5.14 -2.92 -3.65
N ASP A 147 4.90 -3.53 -2.51
CA ASP A 147 4.17 -3.06 -1.34
C ASP A 147 4.52 -1.65 -0.87
N LYS A 148 5.81 -1.33 -0.75
CA LYS A 148 6.28 -0.04 -0.21
C LYS A 148 6.63 0.94 -1.31
N VAL A 149 6.82 0.43 -2.54
CA VAL A 149 7.17 1.26 -3.71
C VAL A 149 5.97 2.09 -4.16
N VAL A 150 4.77 1.48 -4.22
CA VAL A 150 3.55 2.22 -4.61
C VAL A 150 3.29 3.40 -3.67
N PRO A 151 3.15 3.21 -2.34
CA PRO A 151 2.90 4.32 -1.44
C PRO A 151 4.10 5.30 -1.35
N GLY A 152 5.35 4.83 -1.43
CA GLY A 152 6.51 5.70 -1.44
C GLY A 152 6.55 6.63 -2.65
N MET A 153 6.27 6.12 -3.85
CA MET A 153 6.14 6.96 -5.06
C MET A 153 4.93 7.90 -4.97
N LEU A 154 3.78 7.46 -4.39
CA LEU A 154 2.63 8.34 -4.16
C LEU A 154 3.00 9.50 -3.23
N MET A 155 3.67 9.22 -2.11
CA MET A 155 4.14 10.26 -1.20
C MET A 155 5.06 11.26 -1.91
N GLY A 156 6.06 10.79 -2.67
CA GLY A 156 6.96 11.65 -3.44
C GLY A 156 6.22 12.46 -4.51
N ALA A 157 5.24 11.86 -5.20
CA ALA A 157 4.41 12.56 -6.18
C ALA A 157 3.55 13.66 -5.53
N MET A 158 3.03 13.43 -4.31
CA MET A 158 2.29 14.46 -3.56
C MET A 158 3.19 15.62 -3.13
N ARG A 159 4.43 15.35 -2.72
CA ARG A 159 5.42 16.39 -2.38
C ARG A 159 5.78 17.25 -3.58
N LEU A 160 6.09 16.63 -4.72
CA LEU A 160 6.43 17.33 -5.97
C LEU A 160 5.26 18.10 -6.57
N ASN A 161 4.07 17.55 -6.47
CA ASN A 161 2.81 18.10 -7.00
C ASN A 161 2.93 18.61 -8.46
N ILE A 162 3.44 17.77 -9.35
CA ILE A 162 3.47 17.99 -10.81
C ILE A 162 2.49 17.01 -11.48
N PRO A 163 2.14 17.20 -12.77
CA PRO A 163 1.37 16.21 -13.52
C PRO A 163 2.01 14.85 -13.42
N THR A 164 1.27 13.86 -12.88
CA THR A 164 1.82 12.53 -12.59
C THR A 164 0.82 11.45 -12.94
N ILE A 165 1.32 10.36 -13.52
CA ILE A 165 0.54 9.15 -13.79
C ILE A 165 1.26 7.92 -13.21
N PHE A 166 0.48 6.98 -12.66
CA PHE A 166 1.00 5.70 -12.17
C PHE A 166 0.73 4.61 -13.20
N ALA A 167 1.77 3.85 -13.52
CA ALA A 167 1.73 2.74 -14.46
C ALA A 167 2.48 1.54 -13.88
N SER A 168 1.80 0.74 -13.06
CA SER A 168 2.41 -0.39 -12.35
C SER A 168 2.95 -1.46 -13.29
N GLY A 169 3.87 -2.28 -12.77
CA GLY A 169 4.37 -3.46 -13.50
C GLY A 169 3.35 -4.56 -13.70
N GLY A 170 2.27 -4.56 -12.92
CA GLY A 170 1.20 -5.55 -12.96
C GLY A 170 1.42 -6.75 -12.04
N PRO A 171 0.34 -7.48 -11.69
CA PRO A 171 0.39 -8.70 -10.90
C PRO A 171 0.95 -9.88 -11.72
N MET A 172 1.64 -10.81 -11.02
CA MET A 172 1.96 -12.10 -11.61
C MET A 172 0.70 -12.97 -11.76
N ARG A 173 0.77 -13.98 -12.59
CA ARG A 173 -0.26 -15.02 -12.63
C ARG A 173 -0.21 -15.87 -11.38
N ALA A 174 -1.34 -16.45 -10.98
CA ALA A 174 -1.35 -17.47 -9.97
C ALA A 174 -0.71 -18.76 -10.48
N GLY A 175 -0.07 -19.51 -9.59
CA GLY A 175 0.50 -20.80 -9.88
C GLY A 175 -0.54 -21.91 -9.98
N LYS A 176 -0.12 -23.02 -10.57
CA LYS A 176 -0.86 -24.29 -10.58
C LYS A 176 0.11 -25.40 -10.17
N THR A 177 -0.18 -26.03 -9.03
CA THR A 177 0.65 -27.07 -8.45
C THR A 177 -0.03 -28.42 -8.60
N GLU A 178 0.67 -29.45 -9.03
CA GLU A 178 0.10 -30.80 -9.15
C GLU A 178 -0.41 -31.30 -7.79
N GLY A 179 -1.58 -31.90 -7.78
CA GLY A 179 -2.23 -32.39 -6.55
C GLY A 179 -2.93 -31.31 -5.71
N VAL A 180 -2.87 -30.01 -6.10
CA VAL A 180 -3.58 -28.92 -5.43
C VAL A 180 -4.77 -28.49 -6.28
N SER A 181 -5.98 -28.52 -5.72
CA SER A 181 -7.23 -28.28 -6.45
C SER A 181 -7.53 -26.80 -6.75
N HIS A 182 -6.80 -25.88 -6.14
CA HIS A 182 -6.96 -24.42 -6.30
C HIS A 182 -5.68 -23.77 -6.84
N ASN A 183 -5.80 -22.52 -7.27
CA ASN A 183 -4.64 -21.72 -7.67
C ASN A 183 -3.70 -21.51 -6.48
N THR A 184 -2.39 -21.63 -6.72
CA THR A 184 -1.34 -21.47 -5.71
C THR A 184 -0.65 -20.12 -5.85
N ASP A 185 -0.07 -19.65 -4.76
CA ASP A 185 0.66 -18.39 -4.65
C ASP A 185 1.73 -18.47 -3.56
N LEU A 186 2.38 -17.36 -3.24
CA LEU A 186 3.39 -17.30 -2.17
C LEU A 186 2.84 -17.78 -0.82
N ASN A 187 1.57 -17.51 -0.51
CA ASN A 187 0.96 -17.97 0.74
C ASN A 187 0.87 -19.49 0.80
N SER A 188 0.55 -20.12 -0.34
CA SER A 188 0.52 -21.58 -0.45
C SER A 188 1.87 -22.21 -0.11
N ILE A 189 2.99 -21.56 -0.45
CA ILE A 189 4.34 -22.04 -0.07
C ILE A 189 4.54 -21.94 1.45
N PHE A 190 4.15 -20.81 2.08
CA PHE A 190 4.25 -20.66 3.54
C PHE A 190 3.38 -21.68 4.29
N GLU A 191 2.19 -21.96 3.79
CA GLU A 191 1.30 -22.99 4.32
C GLU A 191 1.90 -24.40 4.10
N GLY A 192 2.54 -24.61 2.94
CA GLY A 192 3.28 -25.83 2.63
C GLY A 192 4.43 -26.08 3.62
N VAL A 193 5.21 -25.06 3.97
CA VAL A 193 6.25 -25.16 4.99
C VAL A 193 5.64 -25.60 6.33
N ALA A 194 4.55 -24.96 6.75
CA ALA A 194 3.86 -25.33 8.00
C ALA A 194 3.31 -26.77 7.96
N ALA A 195 2.76 -27.20 6.82
CA ALA A 195 2.25 -28.56 6.60
C ALA A 195 3.41 -29.59 6.64
N ARG A 196 4.57 -29.23 6.08
CA ARG A 196 5.76 -30.11 6.10
C ARG A 196 6.33 -30.30 7.52
N VAL A 197 6.34 -29.22 8.33
CA VAL A 197 6.81 -29.29 9.74
C VAL A 197 5.99 -30.30 10.57
N VAL A 198 4.72 -30.52 10.23
CA VAL A 198 3.84 -31.47 10.90
C VAL A 198 3.58 -32.74 10.08
N ASP A 199 4.45 -33.04 9.12
CA ASP A 199 4.46 -34.24 8.27
C ASP A 199 3.14 -34.52 7.50
N LYS A 200 2.39 -33.44 7.14
CA LYS A 200 1.19 -33.55 6.28
C LYS A 200 1.52 -33.63 4.79
N ILE A 201 2.66 -33.10 4.40
CA ILE A 201 3.24 -33.23 3.05
C ILE A 201 4.69 -33.64 3.14
N ASP A 202 5.23 -34.20 2.06
CA ASP A 202 6.65 -34.56 1.97
C ASP A 202 7.51 -33.47 1.31
N ASP A 203 8.83 -33.71 1.21
CA ASP A 203 9.77 -32.76 0.60
C ASP A 203 9.55 -32.59 -0.89
N ALA A 204 9.07 -33.62 -1.61
CA ALA A 204 8.79 -33.53 -3.04
C ALA A 204 7.58 -32.63 -3.31
N GLN A 205 6.53 -32.78 -2.51
CA GLN A 205 5.33 -31.92 -2.61
C GLN A 205 5.64 -30.46 -2.25
N LEU A 206 6.48 -30.22 -1.23
CA LEU A 206 6.92 -28.86 -0.90
C LEU A 206 7.77 -28.25 -2.02
N HIS A 207 8.67 -29.05 -2.62
CA HIS A 207 9.49 -28.60 -3.76
C HIS A 207 8.65 -28.29 -5.00
N GLU A 208 7.60 -29.06 -5.25
CA GLU A 208 6.66 -28.78 -6.34
C GLU A 208 5.94 -27.42 -6.13
N LEU A 209 5.50 -27.13 -4.90
CA LEU A 209 4.96 -25.80 -4.54
C LEU A 209 5.97 -24.68 -4.78
N GLU A 210 7.23 -24.88 -4.34
CA GLU A 210 8.33 -23.92 -4.54
C GLU A 210 8.53 -23.59 -6.03
N CYS A 211 8.46 -24.59 -6.91
CA CYS A 211 8.70 -24.43 -8.33
C CYS A 211 7.52 -23.83 -9.10
N THR A 212 6.28 -23.99 -8.62
CA THR A 212 5.08 -23.73 -9.43
C THR A 212 4.20 -22.59 -8.90
N ALA A 213 4.26 -22.24 -7.62
CA ALA A 213 3.34 -21.29 -7.02
C ALA A 213 3.57 -19.83 -7.45
N CYS A 214 4.80 -19.48 -7.88
CA CYS A 214 5.16 -18.14 -8.35
C CYS A 214 5.72 -18.21 -9.79
N PRO A 215 4.87 -18.36 -10.83
CA PRO A 215 5.31 -18.81 -12.16
C PRO A 215 5.98 -17.74 -13.03
N GLY A 216 6.07 -16.47 -12.62
CA GLY A 216 6.62 -15.43 -13.46
C GLY A 216 6.80 -14.07 -12.78
N PRO A 217 7.19 -13.04 -13.54
CA PRO A 217 7.37 -11.70 -13.00
C PRO A 217 6.02 -11.04 -12.69
N GLY A 218 6.03 -10.12 -11.74
CA GLY A 218 4.87 -9.36 -11.32
C GLY A 218 4.78 -9.25 -9.80
N SER A 219 3.91 -8.38 -9.30
CA SER A 219 3.50 -8.38 -7.89
C SER A 219 2.71 -9.66 -7.57
N CYS A 220 2.44 -9.92 -6.29
CA CYS A 220 1.71 -11.13 -5.89
C CYS A 220 0.41 -11.32 -6.68
N SER A 221 0.00 -12.57 -6.93
CA SER A 221 -1.21 -12.90 -7.72
C SER A 221 -2.54 -12.63 -7.00
N GLY A 222 -2.50 -12.40 -5.68
CA GLY A 222 -3.67 -12.07 -4.86
C GLY A 222 -3.78 -10.57 -4.53
N MET A 223 -4.82 -10.19 -3.78
CA MET A 223 -5.08 -8.84 -3.29
C MET A 223 -4.27 -8.57 -2.00
N PHE A 224 -2.96 -8.77 -2.09
CA PHE A 224 -1.99 -8.37 -1.08
C PHE A 224 -1.76 -6.85 -1.15
N THR A 225 -0.85 -6.33 -0.36
CA THR A 225 -0.63 -4.88 -0.24
C THR A 225 -0.28 -4.21 -1.57
N ALA A 226 0.60 -4.83 -2.37
CA ALA A 226 1.03 -4.31 -3.67
C ALA A 226 -0.16 -4.07 -4.61
N ASN A 227 -0.98 -5.11 -4.83
CA ASN A 227 -2.13 -5.02 -5.72
C ASN A 227 -3.23 -4.13 -5.13
N SER A 228 -3.48 -4.19 -3.81
CA SER A 228 -4.41 -3.28 -3.15
C SER A 228 -4.03 -1.82 -3.46
N MET A 229 -2.79 -1.43 -3.19
CA MET A 229 -2.34 -0.06 -3.46
C MET A 229 -2.37 0.32 -4.95
N ASN A 230 -2.02 -0.60 -5.86
CA ASN A 230 -2.12 -0.38 -7.31
C ASN A 230 -3.58 -0.20 -7.77
N CYS A 231 -4.53 -0.93 -7.18
CA CYS A 231 -5.96 -0.78 -7.42
C CYS A 231 -6.49 0.57 -6.87
N LEU A 232 -6.02 0.98 -5.67
CA LEU A 232 -6.39 2.27 -5.10
C LEU A 232 -5.94 3.45 -5.98
N CYS A 233 -4.83 3.34 -6.73
CA CYS A 233 -4.41 4.38 -7.68
C CYS A 233 -5.46 4.64 -8.77
N GLU A 234 -6.26 3.65 -9.16
CA GLU A 234 -7.37 3.83 -10.11
C GLU A 234 -8.51 4.66 -9.51
N ALA A 235 -8.92 4.35 -8.27
CA ALA A 235 -9.97 5.10 -7.56
C ALA A 235 -9.52 6.50 -7.12
N LEU A 236 -8.22 6.69 -6.83
CA LEU A 236 -7.60 8.00 -6.61
C LEU A 236 -7.58 8.85 -7.89
N GLY A 237 -7.81 8.25 -9.06
CA GLY A 237 -7.78 8.94 -10.34
C GLY A 237 -6.37 9.21 -10.89
N ILE A 238 -5.31 8.66 -10.28
CA ILE A 238 -3.92 8.91 -10.66
C ILE A 238 -3.34 7.80 -11.56
N ALA A 239 -4.11 6.76 -11.85
CA ALA A 239 -3.81 5.69 -12.78
C ALA A 239 -4.96 5.45 -13.77
N LEU A 240 -4.66 4.88 -14.93
CA LEU A 240 -5.68 4.45 -15.88
C LEU A 240 -6.34 3.13 -15.40
N PRO A 241 -7.58 2.83 -15.84
CA PRO A 241 -8.23 1.55 -15.55
C PRO A 241 -7.39 0.35 -15.99
N GLY A 242 -7.31 -0.66 -15.11
CA GLY A 242 -6.51 -1.86 -15.29
C GLY A 242 -5.10 -1.79 -14.69
N ASN A 243 -4.78 -0.72 -13.97
CA ASN A 243 -3.47 -0.55 -13.32
C ASN A 243 -3.15 -1.70 -12.35
N GLY A 244 -4.10 -2.07 -11.50
CA GLY A 244 -3.89 -3.06 -10.46
C GLY A 244 -4.21 -4.50 -10.88
N THR A 245 -4.88 -4.73 -12.02
CA THR A 245 -5.48 -6.04 -12.31
C THR A 245 -5.00 -6.73 -13.60
N ILE A 246 -4.52 -5.98 -14.60
CA ILE A 246 -3.97 -6.57 -15.82
C ILE A 246 -2.65 -7.30 -15.50
N ALA A 247 -2.51 -8.55 -15.86
CA ALA A 247 -1.32 -9.36 -15.58
C ALA A 247 -0.04 -8.80 -16.25
N ALA A 248 1.09 -8.92 -15.55
CA ALA A 248 2.37 -8.33 -15.95
C ALA A 248 2.91 -8.83 -17.29
N ASP A 249 2.62 -10.08 -17.64
CA ASP A 249 3.07 -10.79 -18.86
C ASP A 249 2.07 -10.72 -20.01
N SER A 250 0.94 -10.04 -19.84
CA SER A 250 -0.09 -9.99 -20.88
C SER A 250 0.20 -8.95 -21.97
N PRO A 251 -0.20 -9.19 -23.22
CA PRO A 251 -0.13 -8.17 -24.28
C PRO A 251 -0.91 -6.90 -23.96
N GLU A 252 -2.01 -7.01 -23.22
CA GLU A 252 -2.82 -5.88 -22.77
C GLU A 252 -2.04 -4.97 -21.84
N ARG A 253 -1.13 -5.52 -21.03
CA ARG A 253 -0.27 -4.73 -20.13
C ARG A 253 0.72 -3.88 -20.92
N VAL A 254 1.26 -4.37 -22.01
CA VAL A 254 2.14 -3.59 -22.89
C VAL A 254 1.40 -2.38 -23.48
N GLU A 255 0.16 -2.59 -23.95
CA GLU A 255 -0.65 -1.47 -24.46
C GLU A 255 -1.07 -0.51 -23.34
N TYR A 256 -1.30 -1.02 -22.13
CA TYR A 256 -1.55 -0.20 -20.95
C TYR A 256 -0.40 0.80 -20.71
N TRP A 257 0.86 0.33 -20.69
CA TRP A 257 2.03 1.20 -20.51
C TRP A 257 2.15 2.24 -21.62
N ARG A 258 1.93 1.86 -22.86
CA ARG A 258 1.96 2.79 -24.00
C ARG A 258 0.87 3.86 -23.89
N ARG A 259 -0.33 3.50 -23.49
CA ARG A 259 -1.44 4.46 -23.25
C ARG A 259 -1.08 5.44 -22.12
N ALA A 260 -0.53 4.95 -21.01
CA ALA A 260 -0.10 5.80 -19.91
C ALA A 260 1.01 6.78 -20.34
N ALA A 261 1.98 6.29 -21.11
CA ALA A 261 3.08 7.10 -21.66
C ALA A 261 2.58 8.19 -22.64
N ARG A 262 1.66 7.87 -23.53
CA ARG A 262 1.03 8.87 -24.41
C ARG A 262 0.27 9.91 -23.57
N ARG A 263 -0.50 9.44 -22.59
CA ARG A 263 -1.32 10.31 -21.75
C ARG A 263 -0.51 11.30 -20.91
N ILE A 264 0.62 10.91 -20.34
CA ILE A 264 1.46 11.85 -19.58
C ILE A 264 2.05 12.94 -20.45
N VAL A 265 2.40 12.63 -21.70
CA VAL A 265 2.88 13.65 -22.66
C VAL A 265 1.75 14.62 -23.07
N GLU A 266 0.52 14.12 -23.24
CA GLU A 266 -0.66 14.97 -23.46
C GLU A 266 -0.87 15.94 -22.30
N LEU A 267 -0.84 15.43 -21.05
CA LEU A 267 -0.95 16.26 -19.84
C LEU A 267 0.15 17.33 -19.81
N ALA A 268 1.41 16.95 -20.06
CA ALA A 268 2.53 17.89 -20.05
C ALA A 268 2.44 18.99 -21.12
N LYS A 269 1.64 18.78 -22.18
CA LYS A 269 1.42 19.75 -23.26
C LYS A 269 0.23 20.69 -23.01
N MET A 270 -0.57 20.46 -21.98
CA MET A 270 -1.69 21.33 -21.63
C MET A 270 -1.18 22.69 -21.13
N GLU A 271 -1.95 23.73 -21.36
CA GLU A 271 -1.64 25.07 -20.87
C GLU A 271 -1.65 25.13 -19.32
N ASN A 272 -2.64 24.51 -18.70
CA ASN A 272 -2.78 24.37 -17.26
C ASN A 272 -2.97 22.89 -16.91
N PRO A 273 -1.87 22.12 -16.86
CA PRO A 273 -1.96 20.68 -16.65
C PRO A 273 -2.40 20.38 -15.20
N PRO A 274 -3.35 19.47 -14.99
CA PRO A 274 -3.70 19.04 -13.65
C PRO A 274 -2.50 18.34 -12.99
N ARG A 275 -2.29 18.65 -11.72
CA ARG A 275 -1.18 18.15 -10.90
C ARG A 275 -1.63 16.94 -10.08
N ALA A 276 -0.69 16.27 -9.44
CA ALA A 276 -0.98 15.07 -8.65
C ALA A 276 -2.07 15.30 -7.57
N LYS A 277 -2.02 16.42 -6.85
CA LYS A 277 -3.02 16.77 -5.82
C LYS A 277 -4.39 17.20 -6.38
N ASP A 278 -4.49 17.51 -7.68
CA ASP A 278 -5.79 17.78 -8.31
C ASP A 278 -6.57 16.49 -8.54
N PHE A 279 -5.90 15.35 -8.62
CA PHE A 279 -6.51 14.02 -8.68
C PHE A 279 -6.70 13.42 -7.28
N VAL A 280 -5.68 13.49 -6.41
CA VAL A 280 -5.73 12.95 -5.04
C VAL A 280 -6.37 13.98 -4.11
N THR A 281 -7.68 14.06 -4.18
CA THR A 281 -8.55 14.97 -3.42
C THR A 281 -9.26 14.23 -2.29
N ALA A 282 -9.93 14.93 -1.40
CA ALA A 282 -10.76 14.30 -0.36
C ALA A 282 -11.85 13.38 -0.94
N LYS A 283 -12.39 13.70 -2.13
CA LYS A 283 -13.40 12.89 -2.83
C LYS A 283 -12.80 11.57 -3.35
N SER A 284 -11.75 11.67 -4.16
CA SER A 284 -11.08 10.49 -4.74
C SER A 284 -10.44 9.62 -3.65
N PHE A 285 -9.94 10.25 -2.59
CA PHE A 285 -9.38 9.54 -1.44
C PHE A 285 -10.44 8.71 -0.71
N ARG A 286 -11.62 9.31 -0.47
CA ARG A 286 -12.76 8.58 0.08
C ARG A 286 -13.20 7.43 -0.83
N ASN A 287 -13.26 7.66 -2.16
CA ASN A 287 -13.57 6.60 -3.14
C ASN A 287 -12.57 5.44 -3.04
N ALA A 288 -11.27 5.73 -2.90
CA ALA A 288 -10.24 4.73 -2.74
C ALA A 288 -10.42 3.91 -1.44
N LEU A 289 -10.73 4.55 -0.32
CA LEU A 289 -11.02 3.85 0.94
C LEU A 289 -12.28 2.98 0.85
N VAL A 290 -13.33 3.45 0.18
CA VAL A 290 -14.54 2.65 -0.08
C VAL A 290 -14.20 1.42 -0.94
N LEU A 291 -13.41 1.60 -2.00
CA LEU A 291 -12.93 0.48 -2.83
C LEU A 291 -12.16 -0.55 -1.99
N ASP A 292 -11.24 -0.07 -1.13
CA ASP A 292 -10.44 -0.93 -0.26
C ASP A 292 -11.29 -1.83 0.64
N MET A 293 -12.33 -1.25 1.26
CA MET A 293 -13.29 -1.97 2.10
C MET A 293 -14.14 -2.96 1.28
N ALA A 294 -14.56 -2.56 0.08
CA ALA A 294 -15.42 -3.36 -0.79
C ALA A 294 -14.70 -4.59 -1.38
N MET A 295 -13.42 -4.44 -1.74
CA MET A 295 -12.62 -5.53 -2.31
C MET A 295 -11.91 -6.39 -1.27
N GLY A 296 -11.92 -6.01 0.01
CA GLY A 296 -11.22 -6.73 1.08
C GLY A 296 -9.70 -6.64 0.94
N GLY A 297 -9.18 -5.42 0.80
CA GLY A 297 -7.75 -5.15 0.64
C GLY A 297 -6.88 -5.58 1.83
N SER A 298 -5.61 -5.28 1.78
CA SER A 298 -4.65 -5.58 2.82
C SER A 298 -4.80 -4.64 4.02
N SER A 299 -4.62 -5.13 5.25
CA SER A 299 -4.55 -4.27 6.45
C SER A 299 -3.45 -3.20 6.37
N ASN A 300 -2.40 -3.46 5.60
CA ASN A 300 -1.31 -2.49 5.38
C ASN A 300 -1.76 -1.25 4.60
N THR A 301 -2.87 -1.31 3.83
CA THR A 301 -3.39 -0.13 3.13
C THR A 301 -3.80 0.97 4.09
N VAL A 302 -4.27 0.64 5.29
CA VAL A 302 -4.59 1.60 6.36
C VAL A 302 -3.37 2.48 6.68
N LEU A 303 -2.22 1.84 6.92
CA LEU A 303 -0.97 2.54 7.20
C LEU A 303 -0.52 3.40 6.02
N HIS A 304 -0.61 2.87 4.80
CA HIS A 304 -0.11 3.53 3.61
C HIS A 304 -1.02 4.67 3.13
N THR A 305 -2.32 4.50 3.22
CA THR A 305 -3.27 5.58 2.85
C THR A 305 -3.18 6.75 3.81
N LEU A 306 -3.02 6.52 5.12
CA LEU A 306 -2.77 7.59 6.09
C LEU A 306 -1.47 8.36 5.78
N ALA A 307 -0.40 7.66 5.37
CA ALA A 307 0.85 8.30 4.96
C ALA A 307 0.67 9.15 3.69
N VAL A 308 -0.03 8.63 2.68
CA VAL A 308 -0.34 9.38 1.44
C VAL A 308 -1.23 10.58 1.73
N ALA A 309 -2.24 10.44 2.61
CA ALA A 309 -3.10 11.56 3.02
C ALA A 309 -2.29 12.68 3.69
N ASN A 310 -1.33 12.33 4.56
CA ASN A 310 -0.42 13.30 5.19
C ASN A 310 0.34 14.12 4.13
N GLU A 311 0.94 13.48 3.13
CA GLU A 311 1.69 14.16 2.07
C GLU A 311 0.78 14.95 1.09
N ALA A 312 -0.44 14.47 0.89
CA ALA A 312 -1.43 15.20 0.10
C ALA A 312 -1.99 16.43 0.84
N GLY A 313 -1.79 16.53 2.16
CA GLY A 313 -2.36 17.57 3.01
C GLY A 313 -3.85 17.34 3.31
N LEU A 314 -4.31 16.09 3.23
CA LEU A 314 -5.68 15.70 3.54
C LEU A 314 -5.82 15.41 5.03
N LYS A 315 -6.90 15.88 5.63
CA LYS A 315 -7.26 15.53 7.02
C LYS A 315 -8.07 14.23 7.00
N VAL A 316 -7.39 13.13 7.18
CA VAL A 316 -7.98 11.80 7.31
C VAL A 316 -7.39 11.16 8.57
N ASP A 317 -8.24 10.62 9.40
CA ASP A 317 -7.80 9.84 10.57
C ASP A 317 -8.33 8.40 10.52
N ILE A 318 -7.87 7.58 11.43
CA ILE A 318 -8.23 6.16 11.47
C ILE A 318 -9.72 5.94 11.77
N LYS A 319 -10.43 6.91 12.39
CA LYS A 319 -11.87 6.86 12.66
C LYS A 319 -12.69 7.05 11.39
N ASP A 320 -12.19 7.87 10.45
CA ASP A 320 -12.82 7.99 9.13
C ASP A 320 -12.81 6.64 8.39
N LEU A 321 -11.70 5.88 8.52
CA LEU A 321 -11.59 4.54 7.92
C LEU A 321 -12.58 3.56 8.58
N ASP A 322 -12.79 3.66 9.89
CA ASP A 322 -13.77 2.85 10.61
C ASP A 322 -15.21 3.14 10.14
N GLU A 323 -15.58 4.41 10.02
CA GLU A 323 -16.90 4.80 9.53
C GLU A 323 -17.14 4.33 8.08
N ILE A 324 -16.14 4.45 7.22
CA ILE A 324 -16.20 3.94 5.84
C ILE A 324 -16.36 2.41 5.85
N SER A 325 -15.59 1.70 6.68
CA SER A 325 -15.68 0.24 6.81
C SER A 325 -17.07 -0.22 7.28
N LYS A 326 -17.68 0.46 8.25
CA LYS A 326 -19.04 0.15 8.72
C LYS A 326 -20.09 0.33 7.63
N ALA A 327 -19.91 1.30 6.74
CA ALA A 327 -20.89 1.67 5.73
C ALA A 327 -20.76 0.90 4.42
N THR A 328 -19.59 0.34 4.12
CA THR A 328 -19.25 -0.27 2.82
C THR A 328 -19.43 -1.78 2.87
N PRO A 329 -20.28 -2.39 2.05
CA PRO A 329 -20.37 -3.85 1.96
C PRO A 329 -19.10 -4.43 1.31
N ASN A 330 -18.68 -5.60 1.77
CA ASN A 330 -17.61 -6.37 1.11
C ASN A 330 -18.22 -7.24 0.02
N ILE A 331 -17.90 -6.97 -1.24
CA ILE A 331 -18.48 -7.62 -2.42
C ILE A 331 -17.48 -8.48 -3.20
N CYS A 332 -16.21 -8.50 -2.81
CA CYS A 332 -15.19 -9.35 -3.44
C CYS A 332 -14.52 -10.23 -2.40
N ARG A 333 -14.17 -11.44 -2.79
CA ARG A 333 -13.35 -12.36 -2.00
C ARG A 333 -12.15 -12.80 -2.81
N LEU A 334 -11.12 -11.94 -2.82
CA LEU A 334 -9.87 -12.17 -3.53
C LEU A 334 -8.83 -12.79 -2.59
N ALA A 335 -7.94 -13.63 -3.13
CA ALA A 335 -6.83 -14.20 -2.36
C ALA A 335 -5.98 -13.07 -1.72
N PRO A 336 -5.49 -13.23 -0.49
CA PRO A 336 -5.76 -14.29 0.47
C PRO A 336 -7.05 -14.02 1.26
N SER A 337 -8.00 -14.90 1.11
CA SER A 337 -9.27 -14.84 1.84
C SER A 337 -9.64 -16.23 2.31
N ARG A 338 -10.47 -16.33 3.33
CA ARG A 338 -10.91 -17.62 3.84
C ARG A 338 -12.00 -18.25 2.96
N GLY A 339 -11.99 -19.58 2.82
CA GLY A 339 -12.94 -20.34 1.99
C GLY A 339 -12.62 -20.24 0.52
N GLU A 340 -13.63 -20.36 -0.34
CA GLU A 340 -13.46 -20.15 -1.79
C GLU A 340 -13.14 -18.68 -2.05
N PHE A 341 -12.10 -18.45 -2.81
CA PHE A 341 -11.62 -17.13 -3.20
C PHE A 341 -11.24 -17.09 -4.67
N HIS A 342 -11.12 -15.89 -5.19
CA HIS A 342 -10.70 -15.62 -6.55
C HIS A 342 -9.30 -15.00 -6.58
N ILE A 343 -8.65 -15.02 -7.74
CA ILE A 343 -7.37 -14.35 -7.98
C ILE A 343 -7.59 -13.02 -8.71
N VAL A 344 -6.57 -12.17 -8.72
CA VAL A 344 -6.64 -10.84 -9.34
C VAL A 344 -6.92 -10.93 -10.85
N GLU A 345 -6.40 -11.96 -11.52
CA GLU A 345 -6.66 -12.21 -12.95
C GLU A 345 -8.16 -12.47 -13.24
N GLU A 346 -8.84 -13.21 -12.36
CA GLU A 346 -10.29 -13.45 -12.49
C GLU A 346 -11.07 -12.15 -12.29
N CYS A 347 -10.66 -11.31 -11.33
CA CYS A 347 -11.24 -10.00 -11.14
C CYS A 347 -11.08 -9.12 -12.40
N ASN A 348 -9.89 -9.11 -13.02
CA ASN A 348 -9.68 -8.39 -14.28
C ASN A 348 -10.62 -8.85 -15.39
N ARG A 349 -10.81 -10.16 -15.53
CA ARG A 349 -11.67 -10.76 -16.57
C ARG A 349 -13.12 -10.30 -16.51
N VAL A 350 -13.64 -10.02 -15.31
CA VAL A 350 -15.03 -9.58 -15.09
C VAL A 350 -15.18 -8.06 -15.00
N GLY A 351 -14.12 -7.29 -15.38
CA GLY A 351 -14.16 -5.83 -15.47
C GLY A 351 -13.33 -5.09 -14.42
N GLY A 352 -12.66 -5.81 -13.54
CA GLY A 352 -11.67 -5.27 -12.61
C GLY A 352 -12.23 -4.21 -11.67
N ILE A 353 -11.40 -3.25 -11.34
CA ILE A 353 -11.71 -2.20 -10.37
C ILE A 353 -12.88 -1.32 -10.79
N MET A 354 -13.01 -1.05 -12.09
CA MET A 354 -14.12 -0.23 -12.58
C MET A 354 -15.47 -0.93 -12.41
N ALA A 355 -15.55 -2.26 -12.53
CA ALA A 355 -16.78 -3.01 -12.27
C ALA A 355 -17.14 -3.01 -10.77
N ILE A 356 -16.15 -3.12 -9.88
CA ILE A 356 -16.36 -2.99 -8.42
C ILE A 356 -16.92 -1.60 -8.09
N LEU A 357 -16.30 -0.54 -8.62
CA LEU A 357 -16.73 0.85 -8.38
C LEU A 357 -18.13 1.10 -8.95
N LYS A 358 -18.46 0.54 -10.12
CA LYS A 358 -19.80 0.62 -10.73
C LYS A 358 -20.85 -0.02 -9.82
N GLU A 359 -20.58 -1.18 -9.28
CA GLU A 359 -21.50 -1.88 -8.37
C GLU A 359 -21.73 -1.08 -7.09
N ILE A 360 -20.65 -0.67 -6.41
CA ILE A 360 -20.74 0.11 -5.17
C ILE A 360 -21.43 1.48 -5.39
N ALA A 361 -21.24 2.10 -6.55
CA ALA A 361 -21.86 3.39 -6.89
C ALA A 361 -23.39 3.32 -6.95
N LYS A 362 -23.99 2.12 -7.09
CA LYS A 362 -25.44 1.93 -7.01
C LYS A 362 -25.99 2.29 -5.62
N LYS A 363 -25.18 2.20 -4.57
CA LYS A 363 -25.53 2.64 -3.21
C LYS A 363 -25.30 4.15 -3.09
N PRO A 364 -26.36 4.97 -2.90
CA PRO A 364 -26.26 6.43 -2.90
C PRO A 364 -25.22 6.95 -1.90
N GLY A 365 -24.37 7.88 -2.34
CA GLY A 365 -23.38 8.55 -1.50
C GLY A 365 -22.12 7.73 -1.17
N MET A 366 -22.00 6.51 -1.69
CA MET A 366 -20.79 5.69 -1.47
C MET A 366 -19.62 6.18 -2.32
N ILE A 367 -19.83 6.43 -3.60
CA ILE A 367 -18.80 6.90 -4.55
C ILE A 367 -19.13 8.30 -5.04
N ASP A 368 -18.17 9.22 -4.97
CA ASP A 368 -18.25 10.50 -5.67
C ASP A 368 -17.72 10.33 -7.10
N GLY A 369 -18.63 10.09 -8.02
CA GLY A 369 -18.30 9.86 -9.43
C GLY A 369 -17.80 11.11 -10.15
N SER A 370 -17.91 12.32 -9.56
CA SER A 370 -17.40 13.56 -10.15
C SER A 370 -15.88 13.74 -10.00
N ALA A 371 -15.22 12.84 -9.25
CA ALA A 371 -13.77 12.89 -9.04
C ALA A 371 -13.04 12.87 -10.39
N PRO A 372 -12.08 13.80 -10.63
CA PRO A 372 -11.30 13.83 -11.87
C PRO A 372 -10.30 12.68 -11.93
N THR A 373 -9.97 12.25 -13.14
CA THR A 373 -8.95 11.22 -13.35
C THR A 373 -7.92 11.63 -14.40
N VAL A 374 -6.75 11.01 -14.36
CA VAL A 374 -5.67 11.25 -15.33
C VAL A 374 -6.08 10.94 -16.77
N SER A 375 -7.13 10.13 -16.99
CA SER A 375 -7.65 9.85 -18.33
C SER A 375 -8.29 11.07 -19.01
N GLY A 376 -8.61 12.11 -18.25
CA GLY A 376 -9.38 13.27 -18.69
C GLY A 376 -10.90 13.09 -18.56
N LYS A 377 -11.33 11.94 -18.06
CA LYS A 377 -12.74 11.64 -17.72
C LYS A 377 -12.93 11.70 -16.22
N THR A 378 -14.17 11.88 -15.79
CA THR A 378 -14.56 11.67 -14.40
C THR A 378 -14.52 10.17 -14.05
N LEU A 379 -14.48 9.85 -12.77
CA LEU A 379 -14.54 8.47 -12.31
C LEU A 379 -15.85 7.78 -12.76
N ALA A 380 -16.98 8.52 -12.74
CA ALA A 380 -18.28 8.03 -13.22
C ALA A 380 -18.24 7.62 -14.70
N GLU A 381 -17.64 8.44 -15.55
CA GLU A 381 -17.51 8.13 -16.98
C GLU A 381 -16.59 6.91 -17.23
N GLN A 382 -15.65 6.63 -16.32
CA GLN A 382 -14.79 5.45 -16.42
C GLN A 382 -15.56 4.18 -16.03
N TYR A 383 -16.16 4.14 -14.83
CA TYR A 383 -16.85 2.93 -14.39
C TYR A 383 -18.16 2.67 -15.14
N ALA A 384 -18.81 3.68 -15.71
CA ALA A 384 -19.99 3.48 -16.54
C ALA A 384 -19.73 2.59 -17.76
N ALA A 385 -18.51 2.63 -18.30
CA ALA A 385 -18.08 1.79 -19.42
C ALA A 385 -17.72 0.36 -19.03
N ALA A 386 -17.61 0.04 -17.72
CA ALA A 386 -17.31 -1.29 -17.24
C ALA A 386 -18.54 -2.20 -17.31
N PRO A 387 -18.35 -3.54 -17.41
CA PRO A 387 -19.45 -4.49 -17.27
C PRO A 387 -20.10 -4.37 -15.89
N ASP A 388 -21.30 -4.91 -15.76
CA ASP A 388 -21.96 -5.07 -14.47
C ASP A 388 -21.27 -6.20 -13.67
N ALA A 389 -21.46 -6.20 -12.35
CA ALA A 389 -20.99 -7.26 -11.47
C ALA A 389 -21.51 -8.62 -11.95
N ASP A 390 -20.60 -9.62 -12.04
CA ASP A 390 -20.92 -10.96 -12.55
C ASP A 390 -21.68 -11.83 -11.54
N GLY A 391 -21.82 -11.37 -10.30
CA GLY A 391 -22.48 -12.08 -9.20
C GLY A 391 -21.65 -13.19 -8.56
N THR A 392 -20.45 -13.44 -9.07
CA THR A 392 -19.54 -14.51 -8.60
C THR A 392 -18.23 -13.96 -8.06
N VAL A 393 -17.37 -13.43 -8.92
CA VAL A 393 -16.10 -12.81 -8.53
C VAL A 393 -16.37 -11.44 -7.88
N ILE A 394 -17.26 -10.67 -8.50
CA ILE A 394 -17.78 -9.41 -7.97
C ILE A 394 -19.26 -9.65 -7.67
N ARG A 395 -19.62 -9.75 -6.40
CA ARG A 395 -21.01 -9.92 -5.96
C ARG A 395 -21.77 -8.62 -6.08
N THR A 396 -23.09 -8.74 -6.22
CA THR A 396 -24.00 -7.58 -6.20
C THR A 396 -24.22 -7.08 -4.78
N LEU A 397 -24.66 -5.84 -4.66
CA LEU A 397 -25.03 -5.23 -3.36
C LEU A 397 -26.14 -5.98 -2.63
N ASP A 398 -27.00 -6.71 -3.38
CA ASP A 398 -28.09 -7.50 -2.79
C ASP A 398 -27.59 -8.83 -2.21
N ASN A 399 -26.36 -9.25 -2.54
CA ASN A 399 -25.78 -10.51 -2.05
C ASN A 399 -24.27 -10.35 -1.73
N PRO A 400 -23.89 -9.43 -0.84
CA PRO A 400 -22.48 -9.23 -0.48
C PRO A 400 -21.95 -10.39 0.35
N TYR A 401 -20.62 -10.51 0.44
CA TYR A 401 -19.98 -11.43 1.40
C TYR A 401 -20.19 -10.97 2.85
N SER A 402 -20.29 -9.66 3.06
CA SER A 402 -20.56 -9.02 4.35
C SER A 402 -21.17 -7.64 4.09
N GLU A 403 -22.10 -7.23 4.95
CA GLU A 403 -22.67 -5.87 4.97
C GLU A 403 -21.66 -4.81 5.41
N LYS A 404 -20.54 -5.22 6.01
CA LYS A 404 -19.45 -4.36 6.47
C LYS A 404 -18.18 -4.68 5.70
N GLY A 405 -17.26 -3.73 5.62
CA GLY A 405 -16.00 -3.84 4.92
C GLY A 405 -15.11 -4.98 5.40
N GLY A 406 -14.25 -5.45 4.49
CA GLY A 406 -13.32 -6.55 4.78
C GLY A 406 -12.24 -6.22 5.82
N LEU A 407 -12.00 -4.94 6.11
CA LEU A 407 -11.12 -4.45 7.18
C LEU A 407 -11.94 -3.86 8.32
N ALA A 408 -11.48 -4.02 9.56
CA ALA A 408 -12.09 -3.47 10.76
C ALA A 408 -11.06 -2.69 11.58
N ILE A 409 -11.47 -1.52 12.08
CA ILE A 409 -10.69 -0.75 13.05
C ILE A 409 -11.31 -0.99 14.42
N LEU A 410 -10.48 -1.36 15.40
CA LEU A 410 -10.93 -1.57 16.78
C LEU A 410 -10.33 -0.50 17.69
N PHE A 411 -11.05 -0.14 18.73
CA PHE A 411 -10.64 0.83 19.74
C PHE A 411 -10.85 0.26 21.15
N GLY A 412 -10.19 0.84 22.11
CA GLY A 412 -10.32 0.49 23.53
C GLY A 412 -9.11 0.91 24.33
N ASN A 413 -9.07 0.55 25.61
CA ASN A 413 -7.92 0.93 26.45
C ASN A 413 -6.60 0.32 25.94
N LEU A 414 -6.64 -0.85 25.28
CA LEU A 414 -5.46 -1.49 24.73
C LEU A 414 -4.96 -0.82 23.43
N ALA A 415 -5.87 -0.14 22.71
CA ALA A 415 -5.59 0.57 21.47
C ALA A 415 -6.37 1.90 21.42
N GLU A 416 -5.94 2.86 22.23
CA GLU A 416 -6.63 4.16 22.39
C GLU A 416 -6.72 4.92 21.06
N ASN A 417 -5.68 4.81 20.22
CA ASN A 417 -5.62 5.42 18.89
C ASN A 417 -6.04 4.45 17.76
N GLY A 418 -6.49 3.25 18.13
CA GLY A 418 -6.98 2.24 17.19
C GLY A 418 -5.97 1.15 16.85
N CYS A 419 -6.50 0.08 16.28
CA CYS A 419 -5.77 -1.05 15.70
C CYS A 419 -6.58 -1.64 14.55
N VAL A 420 -5.97 -2.52 13.75
CA VAL A 420 -6.53 -3.01 12.49
C VAL A 420 -6.64 -4.53 12.50
N VAL A 421 -7.76 -5.05 11.98
CA VAL A 421 -7.92 -6.48 11.71
C VAL A 421 -8.55 -6.69 10.32
N LYS A 422 -8.07 -7.71 9.59
CA LYS A 422 -8.71 -8.17 8.36
C LYS A 422 -9.89 -9.08 8.74
N ALA A 423 -11.05 -8.47 8.97
CA ALA A 423 -12.27 -9.16 9.43
C ALA A 423 -12.71 -10.26 8.44
N ALA A 424 -12.49 -10.06 7.13
CA ALA A 424 -12.78 -11.05 6.10
C ALA A 424 -11.96 -12.36 6.22
N GLY A 425 -10.84 -12.34 6.96
CA GLY A 425 -9.99 -13.50 7.23
C GLY A 425 -10.23 -14.20 8.56
N VAL A 426 -11.15 -13.69 9.39
CA VAL A 426 -11.40 -14.20 10.75
C VAL A 426 -12.45 -15.31 10.75
N ASP A 427 -12.20 -16.37 11.53
CA ASP A 427 -13.22 -17.39 11.81
C ASP A 427 -14.42 -16.76 12.52
N PRO A 428 -15.68 -17.02 12.12
CA PRO A 428 -16.86 -16.53 12.81
C PRO A 428 -16.85 -16.80 14.34
N LYS A 429 -16.25 -17.90 14.78
CA LYS A 429 -16.10 -18.25 16.19
C LYS A 429 -15.12 -17.32 16.93
N MET A 430 -14.20 -16.70 16.22
CA MET A 430 -13.14 -15.84 16.74
C MET A 430 -13.47 -14.34 16.59
N LEU A 431 -14.64 -13.99 16.06
CA LEU A 431 -15.07 -12.58 15.96
C LEU A 431 -15.22 -11.93 17.33
N VAL A 432 -15.58 -12.73 18.34
CA VAL A 432 -15.57 -12.34 19.77
C VAL A 432 -14.70 -13.35 20.50
N HIS A 433 -13.64 -12.87 21.15
CA HIS A 433 -12.70 -13.72 21.87
C HIS A 433 -12.26 -13.05 23.18
N LYS A 434 -12.10 -13.85 24.23
CA LYS A 434 -11.54 -13.42 25.50
C LYS A 434 -10.58 -14.50 25.99
N GLY A 435 -9.33 -14.11 26.28
CA GLY A 435 -8.32 -15.06 26.72
C GLY A 435 -7.16 -14.43 27.49
N PRO A 436 -6.38 -15.27 28.20
CA PRO A 436 -5.20 -14.83 28.92
C PRO A 436 -4.06 -14.47 27.95
N ALA A 437 -3.31 -13.42 28.29
CA ALA A 437 -2.19 -12.95 27.51
C ALA A 437 -0.96 -13.88 27.64
N VAL A 438 -0.40 -14.30 26.50
CA VAL A 438 0.92 -14.92 26.37
C VAL A 438 1.82 -13.95 25.63
N ILE A 439 2.86 -13.45 26.30
CA ILE A 439 3.64 -12.28 25.85
C ILE A 439 4.97 -12.70 25.24
N PHE A 440 5.31 -12.04 24.12
CA PHE A 440 6.60 -12.14 23.45
C PHE A 440 7.12 -10.74 23.09
N GLU A 441 8.43 -10.54 23.27
CA GLU A 441 9.08 -9.23 23.08
C GLU A 441 9.64 -9.04 21.66
N SER A 442 9.45 -10.05 20.80
CA SER A 442 9.80 -10.03 19.38
C SER A 442 9.05 -11.11 18.61
N GLN A 443 9.05 -10.98 17.26
CA GLN A 443 8.56 -12.04 16.36
C GLN A 443 9.30 -13.36 16.56
N GLU A 444 10.61 -13.29 16.70
CA GLU A 444 11.49 -14.47 16.83
C GLU A 444 11.12 -15.27 18.10
N GLU A 445 10.99 -14.57 19.22
CA GLU A 445 10.56 -15.17 20.49
C GLU A 445 9.16 -15.78 20.40
N ALA A 446 8.23 -15.10 19.70
CA ALA A 446 6.89 -15.61 19.46
C ALA A 446 6.91 -16.89 18.62
N CYS A 447 7.71 -16.95 17.56
CA CYS A 447 7.87 -18.15 16.74
C CYS A 447 8.37 -19.34 17.57
N GLU A 448 9.43 -19.15 18.36
CA GLU A 448 9.98 -20.18 19.25
C GLU A 448 8.95 -20.62 20.29
N GLY A 449 8.25 -19.68 20.91
CA GLY A 449 7.24 -19.96 21.94
C GLY A 449 6.03 -20.70 21.39
N ILE A 450 5.55 -20.35 20.20
CA ILE A 450 4.42 -21.01 19.53
C ILE A 450 4.81 -22.45 19.19
N LEU A 451 5.94 -22.66 18.52
CA LEU A 451 6.42 -24.00 18.15
C LEU A 451 6.76 -24.84 19.39
N GLY A 452 7.34 -24.24 20.42
CA GLY A 452 7.69 -24.89 21.69
C GLY A 452 6.51 -25.21 22.60
N GLY A 453 5.26 -24.92 22.18
CA GLY A 453 4.05 -25.31 22.93
C GLY A 453 3.69 -24.39 24.12
N LYS A 454 4.26 -23.19 24.21
CA LYS A 454 3.91 -22.19 25.24
C LYS A 454 2.50 -21.64 25.04
N VAL A 455 1.98 -21.66 23.80
CA VAL A 455 0.64 -21.16 23.44
C VAL A 455 -0.36 -22.31 23.41
N ARG A 456 -1.52 -22.12 24.03
CA ARG A 456 -2.61 -23.09 24.19
C ARG A 456 -3.92 -22.55 23.63
N GLU A 457 -4.90 -23.41 23.50
CA GLU A 457 -6.28 -23.00 23.14
C GLU A 457 -6.81 -21.95 24.12
N GLY A 458 -7.46 -20.93 23.59
CA GLY A 458 -8.04 -19.84 24.36
C GLY A 458 -7.11 -18.66 24.61
N ASP A 459 -5.81 -18.80 24.36
CA ASP A 459 -4.84 -17.72 24.62
C ASP A 459 -4.98 -16.53 23.66
N VAL A 460 -4.51 -15.36 24.13
CA VAL A 460 -4.22 -14.20 23.31
C VAL A 460 -2.71 -13.98 23.27
N VAL A 461 -2.10 -14.23 22.13
CA VAL A 461 -0.66 -13.99 21.91
C VAL A 461 -0.43 -12.50 21.75
N VAL A 462 0.43 -11.89 22.57
CA VAL A 462 0.83 -10.49 22.50
C VAL A 462 2.28 -10.39 22.04
N ILE A 463 2.49 -9.84 20.84
CA ILE A 463 3.84 -9.56 20.30
C ILE A 463 4.03 -8.06 20.32
N ARG A 464 4.95 -7.56 21.13
CA ARG A 464 5.13 -6.13 21.37
C ARG A 464 6.55 -5.66 21.08
N TYR A 465 6.75 -4.33 21.00
CA TYR A 465 7.98 -3.68 20.55
C TYR A 465 8.35 -4.04 19.10
N GLU A 466 7.34 -4.21 18.26
CA GLU A 466 7.46 -4.44 16.82
C GLU A 466 6.81 -3.29 16.00
N GLY A 467 6.43 -2.19 16.67
CA GLY A 467 5.89 -0.99 16.03
C GLY A 467 6.93 -0.17 15.26
N PRO A 468 6.53 0.99 14.69
CA PRO A 468 7.42 1.85 13.90
C PRO A 468 8.71 2.23 14.61
N LYS A 469 8.66 2.56 15.90
CA LYS A 469 9.83 2.92 16.72
C LYS A 469 10.47 1.70 17.38
N GLY A 470 9.66 0.88 18.01
CA GLY A 470 10.14 -0.23 18.84
C GLY A 470 10.73 -1.38 18.03
N GLY A 471 10.22 -1.62 16.82
CA GLY A 471 10.63 -2.65 15.92
C GLY A 471 12.02 -2.57 15.31
N PRO A 472 12.71 -1.44 15.02
CA PRO A 472 12.15 -0.36 14.25
C PRO A 472 11.79 -0.80 12.82
N GLY A 473 10.98 0.00 12.13
CA GLY A 473 10.54 -0.31 10.77
C GLY A 473 9.33 -1.25 10.72
N MET A 474 8.72 -1.57 11.87
CA MET A 474 7.42 -2.25 11.95
C MET A 474 7.36 -3.48 11.04
N GLN A 475 8.23 -4.47 11.29
CA GLN A 475 8.36 -5.65 10.43
C GLN A 475 7.01 -6.37 10.22
N GLU A 476 6.81 -6.85 9.01
CA GLU A 476 5.62 -7.60 8.64
C GLU A 476 5.77 -9.05 9.08
N MET A 477 4.82 -9.55 9.85
CA MET A 477 4.89 -10.88 10.43
C MET A 477 3.92 -11.83 9.72
N LEU A 478 4.42 -13.00 9.30
CA LEU A 478 3.61 -14.10 8.77
C LEU A 478 3.89 -15.40 9.55
N ALA A 479 5.12 -15.67 9.94
CA ALA A 479 5.50 -16.90 10.60
C ALA A 479 4.71 -17.20 11.89
N PRO A 480 4.51 -16.24 12.84
CA PRO A 480 3.71 -16.51 14.03
C PRO A 480 2.29 -16.97 13.72
N THR A 481 1.64 -16.33 12.74
CA THR A 481 0.28 -16.67 12.33
C THR A 481 0.21 -18.02 11.63
N SER A 482 1.17 -18.32 10.76
CA SER A 482 1.27 -19.60 10.07
C SER A 482 1.53 -20.76 11.05
N TYR A 483 2.35 -20.53 12.08
CA TYR A 483 2.63 -21.55 13.11
C TYR A 483 1.41 -21.82 14.01
N ILE A 484 0.62 -20.79 14.35
CA ILE A 484 -0.68 -20.96 15.04
C ILE A 484 -1.61 -21.83 14.18
N MET A 485 -1.71 -21.52 12.88
CA MET A 485 -2.55 -22.32 11.96
C MET A 485 -2.04 -23.76 11.82
N GLY A 486 -0.73 -23.94 11.61
CA GLY A 486 -0.09 -25.26 11.48
C GLY A 486 -0.29 -26.16 12.71
N ARG A 487 -0.33 -25.57 13.91
CA ARG A 487 -0.63 -26.28 15.15
C ARG A 487 -2.12 -26.56 15.38
N GLY A 488 -3.00 -26.11 14.46
CA GLY A 488 -4.46 -26.29 14.59
C GLY A 488 -5.13 -25.32 15.55
N LEU A 489 -4.44 -24.27 15.99
CA LEU A 489 -4.93 -23.30 16.98
C LEU A 489 -5.65 -22.08 16.38
N GLY A 490 -5.76 -22.00 15.05
CA GLY A 490 -6.27 -20.82 14.34
C GLY A 490 -7.74 -20.46 14.62
N SER A 491 -8.52 -21.37 15.19
CA SER A 491 -9.92 -21.14 15.60
C SER A 491 -10.09 -20.98 17.12
N SER A 492 -9.00 -20.85 17.87
CA SER A 492 -9.03 -20.76 19.35
C SER A 492 -8.01 -19.79 19.95
N VAL A 493 -7.08 -19.25 19.14
CA VAL A 493 -6.04 -18.31 19.59
C VAL A 493 -6.11 -17.04 18.77
N ALA A 494 -6.04 -15.90 19.46
CA ALA A 494 -5.92 -14.58 18.83
C ALA A 494 -4.49 -14.04 18.99
N LEU A 495 -4.06 -13.17 18.06
CA LEU A 495 -2.78 -12.45 18.12
C LEU A 495 -3.03 -10.94 18.15
N VAL A 496 -2.29 -10.24 19.01
CA VAL A 496 -2.33 -8.77 19.15
C VAL A 496 -0.90 -8.22 19.09
N THR A 497 -0.66 -7.19 18.29
CA THR A 497 0.67 -6.61 18.13
C THR A 497 0.63 -5.12 17.84
N ASP A 498 1.66 -4.38 18.29
CA ASP A 498 1.95 -3.02 17.85
C ASP A 498 2.72 -3.00 16.51
N GLY A 499 3.19 -4.17 16.04
CA GLY A 499 3.68 -4.40 14.70
C GLY A 499 2.55 -4.57 13.67
N ARG A 500 2.82 -5.30 12.60
CA ARG A 500 1.84 -5.59 11.54
C ARG A 500 1.94 -7.02 11.07
N PHE A 501 0.83 -7.53 10.56
CA PHE A 501 0.78 -8.84 9.95
C PHE A 501 0.81 -8.75 8.42
N SER A 502 1.31 -9.79 7.78
CA SER A 502 1.26 -9.94 6.33
C SER A 502 -0.18 -9.90 5.82
N GLY A 503 -0.38 -9.37 4.61
CA GLY A 503 -1.65 -9.46 3.90
C GLY A 503 -2.14 -10.90 3.71
N ALA A 504 -1.23 -11.88 3.78
CA ALA A 504 -1.50 -13.31 3.71
C ALA A 504 -2.05 -13.93 5.01
N THR A 505 -2.11 -13.17 6.10
CA THR A 505 -2.50 -13.67 7.42
C THR A 505 -3.98 -14.05 7.49
N HIS A 506 -4.25 -15.20 8.11
CA HIS A 506 -5.58 -15.68 8.48
C HIS A 506 -5.73 -15.72 10.01
N GLY A 507 -6.98 -15.60 10.50
CA GLY A 507 -7.32 -15.68 11.90
C GLY A 507 -7.54 -14.32 12.58
N ALA A 508 -7.79 -14.34 13.89
CA ALA A 508 -8.00 -13.13 14.69
C ALA A 508 -6.66 -12.45 15.01
N CYS A 509 -6.10 -11.76 13.99
CA CYS A 509 -4.80 -11.11 14.04
C CYS A 509 -4.99 -9.59 14.03
N ILE A 510 -4.82 -8.97 15.19
CA ILE A 510 -5.02 -7.55 15.44
C ILE A 510 -3.65 -6.86 15.43
N GLY A 511 -3.38 -6.08 14.40
CA GLY A 511 -2.12 -5.35 14.24
C GLY A 511 -2.28 -3.84 14.40
N HIS A 512 -1.16 -3.12 14.29
CA HIS A 512 -1.10 -1.66 14.36
C HIS A 512 -1.62 -1.07 15.68
N VAL A 513 -1.53 -1.82 16.79
CA VAL A 513 -1.98 -1.33 18.09
C VAL A 513 -1.28 -0.01 18.40
N SER A 514 -2.07 1.03 18.59
CA SER A 514 -1.58 2.39 18.81
C SER A 514 -2.21 2.99 20.07
N PRO A 515 -1.38 3.63 20.94
CA PRO A 515 0.07 3.81 20.85
C PRO A 515 0.86 2.50 20.99
N GLU A 516 2.03 2.40 20.31
CA GLU A 516 2.92 1.24 20.43
C GLU A 516 3.61 1.14 21.81
N ALA A 517 4.09 -0.04 22.18
CA ALA A 517 4.77 -0.29 23.44
C ALA A 517 5.98 0.65 23.67
N ALA A 518 6.76 0.91 22.63
CA ALA A 518 7.94 1.80 22.70
C ALA A 518 7.56 3.27 22.93
N ALA A 519 6.33 3.67 22.64
CA ALA A 519 5.78 5.00 22.88
C ALA A 519 4.98 5.07 24.20
N GLY A 520 5.00 4.04 25.05
CA GLY A 520 4.26 3.99 26.32
C GLY A 520 2.81 3.53 26.18
N GLY A 521 2.43 2.94 25.05
CA GLY A 521 1.12 2.33 24.86
C GLY A 521 0.83 1.21 25.87
N LEU A 522 -0.44 1.01 26.19
CA LEU A 522 -0.87 0.02 27.18
C LEU A 522 -0.44 -1.41 26.86
N ILE A 523 -0.26 -1.74 25.57
CA ILE A 523 0.28 -3.04 25.14
C ILE A 523 1.65 -3.35 25.77
N GLY A 524 2.46 -2.31 26.06
CA GLY A 524 3.74 -2.43 26.77
C GLY A 524 3.62 -2.78 28.25
N LEU A 525 2.43 -2.63 28.84
CA LEU A 525 2.13 -2.84 30.26
C LEU A 525 1.32 -4.12 30.52
N VAL A 526 0.98 -4.87 29.49
CA VAL A 526 0.31 -6.18 29.62
C VAL A 526 1.24 -7.15 30.33
N GLU A 527 0.73 -7.89 31.29
CA GLU A 527 1.46 -8.92 32.04
C GLU A 527 0.96 -10.33 31.67
N PRO A 528 1.78 -11.38 31.80
CA PRO A 528 1.35 -12.74 31.52
C PRO A 528 0.10 -13.15 32.31
N GLY A 529 -0.91 -13.67 31.60
CA GLY A 529 -2.19 -14.09 32.19
C GLY A 529 -3.23 -12.98 32.32
N ASP A 530 -2.91 -11.72 32.02
CA ASP A 530 -3.92 -10.67 31.91
C ASP A 530 -4.99 -11.04 30.88
N MET A 531 -6.25 -10.80 31.18
CA MET A 531 -7.33 -11.10 30.25
C MET A 531 -7.46 -10.00 29.20
N ILE A 532 -7.49 -10.41 27.93
CA ILE A 532 -7.73 -9.50 26.80
C ILE A 532 -9.05 -9.87 26.14
N GLU A 533 -9.91 -8.89 25.93
CA GLU A 533 -11.19 -8.99 25.24
C GLU A 533 -11.10 -8.38 23.85
N ILE A 534 -11.53 -9.13 22.84
CA ILE A 534 -11.58 -8.74 21.44
C ILE A 534 -13.03 -8.92 20.98
N ASP A 535 -13.66 -7.86 20.48
CA ASP A 535 -15.01 -7.89 19.91
C ASP A 535 -15.00 -7.13 18.57
N ILE A 536 -14.76 -7.87 17.50
CA ILE A 536 -14.64 -7.31 16.14
C ILE A 536 -15.99 -6.73 15.65
N PRO A 537 -17.14 -7.38 15.83
CA PRO A 537 -18.45 -6.81 15.51
C PRO A 537 -18.72 -5.44 16.15
N ASN A 538 -18.35 -5.27 17.43
CA ASN A 538 -18.53 -4.04 18.19
C ASN A 538 -17.31 -3.10 18.12
N ARG A 539 -16.27 -3.48 17.36
CA ARG A 539 -15.06 -2.64 17.14
C ARG A 539 -14.30 -2.34 18.42
N THR A 540 -14.19 -3.30 19.35
CA THR A 540 -13.51 -3.08 20.63
C THR A 540 -12.38 -4.06 20.88
N VAL A 541 -11.32 -3.56 21.55
CA VAL A 541 -10.22 -4.35 22.11
C VAL A 541 -9.85 -3.80 23.48
N ARG A 542 -9.86 -4.67 24.51
CA ARG A 542 -9.67 -4.23 25.89
C ARG A 542 -8.75 -5.15 26.66
N LEU A 543 -7.92 -4.53 27.49
CA LEU A 543 -7.25 -5.18 28.60
C LEU A 543 -8.21 -5.16 29.81
N ASP A 544 -8.66 -6.33 30.24
CA ASP A 544 -9.59 -6.50 31.37
C ASP A 544 -8.82 -6.57 32.70
N VAL A 545 -8.21 -5.43 33.03
CA VAL A 545 -7.43 -5.21 34.26
C VAL A 545 -7.96 -3.93 34.91
N PRO A 546 -8.12 -3.89 36.25
CA PRO A 546 -8.58 -2.69 36.94
C PRO A 546 -7.70 -1.46 36.66
N GLU A 547 -8.34 -0.30 36.44
CA GLU A 547 -7.63 0.94 36.09
C GLU A 547 -6.57 1.34 37.14
N ALA A 548 -6.82 1.09 38.42
CA ALA A 548 -5.85 1.34 39.48
C ALA A 548 -4.54 0.53 39.31
N VAL A 549 -4.66 -0.72 38.82
CA VAL A 549 -3.50 -1.58 38.54
C VAL A 549 -2.75 -1.06 37.30
N ILE A 550 -3.49 -0.70 36.24
CA ILE A 550 -2.90 -0.09 35.04
C ILE A 550 -2.14 1.20 35.40
N ALA A 551 -2.74 2.06 36.23
CA ALA A 551 -2.11 3.30 36.68
C ALA A 551 -0.82 3.05 37.47
N GLU A 552 -0.77 1.99 38.29
CA GLU A 552 0.44 1.60 39.02
C GLU A 552 1.53 1.08 38.06
N ARG A 553 1.17 0.22 37.09
CA ARG A 553 2.10 -0.25 36.07
C ARG A 553 2.67 0.92 35.23
N ARG A 554 1.85 1.93 34.90
CA ARG A 554 2.30 3.14 34.17
C ARG A 554 3.38 3.90 34.94
N LYS A 555 3.35 3.98 36.27
CA LYS A 555 4.38 4.66 37.07
C LYS A 555 5.75 3.98 36.98
N SER A 556 5.78 2.66 36.80
CA SER A 556 7.01 1.88 36.68
C SER A 556 7.53 1.80 35.25
N TRP A 557 6.73 2.18 34.24
CA TRP A 557 7.15 2.13 32.83
C TRP A 557 8.29 3.08 32.55
N LYS A 558 9.27 2.60 31.80
CA LYS A 558 10.39 3.39 31.27
C LYS A 558 10.63 3.06 29.82
N PRO A 559 11.00 4.05 28.98
CA PRO A 559 11.43 3.79 27.62
C PRO A 559 12.55 2.76 27.61
N ARG A 560 12.44 1.75 26.72
CA ARG A 560 13.52 0.79 26.52
C ARG A 560 14.62 1.39 25.65
N GLU A 561 15.83 0.91 25.85
CA GLU A 561 16.93 1.20 24.93
C GLU A 561 16.56 0.74 23.50
N PRO A 562 16.84 1.58 22.47
CA PRO A 562 16.55 1.22 21.09
C PRO A 562 17.24 -0.09 20.71
N LYS A 563 16.50 -1.00 20.06
CA LYS A 563 17.04 -2.27 19.54
C LYS A 563 18.17 -2.03 18.53
N ILE A 564 18.08 -0.96 17.72
CA ILE A 564 19.05 -0.58 16.69
C ILE A 564 19.50 0.87 16.95
N LYS A 565 20.82 1.07 17.14
CA LYS A 565 21.41 2.34 17.57
C LYS A 565 22.13 3.11 16.45
N THR A 566 22.32 2.51 15.27
CA THR A 566 23.07 3.10 14.17
C THR A 566 22.40 2.85 12.82
N GLY A 567 22.84 3.59 11.79
CA GLY A 567 22.37 3.40 10.43
C GLY A 567 20.97 3.91 10.15
N TYR A 568 20.39 3.48 9.05
CA TYR A 568 19.13 4.01 8.56
C TYR A 568 17.95 3.71 9.50
N LEU A 569 17.87 2.50 10.06
CA LEU A 569 16.79 2.14 10.97
C LEU A 569 16.80 2.92 12.28
N ALA A 570 17.97 3.31 12.81
CA ALA A 570 18.05 4.19 13.96
C ALA A 570 17.52 5.61 13.64
N LYS A 571 17.88 6.14 12.45
CA LYS A 571 17.34 7.40 11.94
C LYS A 571 15.81 7.30 11.76
N TYR A 572 15.31 6.23 11.14
CA TYR A 572 13.89 5.99 10.96
C TYR A 572 13.15 5.99 12.32
N ALA A 573 13.60 5.18 13.29
CA ALA A 573 12.97 5.06 14.59
C ALA A 573 12.89 6.39 15.35
N SER A 574 13.90 7.27 15.20
CA SER A 574 13.93 8.56 15.88
C SER A 574 12.91 9.57 15.34
N LEU A 575 12.49 9.43 14.09
CA LEU A 575 11.60 10.36 13.40
C LEU A 575 10.19 9.76 13.14
N ALA A 576 10.05 8.44 13.19
CA ALA A 576 8.80 7.76 12.86
C ALA A 576 7.66 8.16 13.81
N THR A 577 6.49 8.41 13.23
CA THR A 577 5.25 8.58 14.00
C THR A 577 4.59 7.22 14.27
N SER A 578 3.51 7.22 15.03
CA SER A 578 2.73 6.02 15.33
C SER A 578 1.99 5.47 14.10
N ALA A 579 1.58 4.20 14.15
CA ALA A 579 0.90 3.53 13.04
C ALA A 579 -0.46 4.17 12.70
N ASP A 580 -1.20 4.68 13.68
CA ASP A 580 -2.46 5.41 13.51
C ASP A 580 -2.33 6.70 12.70
N THR A 581 -1.12 7.19 12.51
CA THR A 581 -0.79 8.36 11.67
C THR A 581 0.03 8.01 10.43
N GLY A 582 0.09 6.72 10.06
CA GLY A 582 0.76 6.24 8.86
C GLY A 582 2.23 5.89 9.04
N GLY A 583 2.81 5.98 10.25
CA GLY A 583 4.22 5.69 10.51
C GLY A 583 5.17 6.52 9.63
N VAL A 584 4.85 7.79 9.40
CA VAL A 584 5.63 8.72 8.57
C VAL A 584 6.78 9.32 9.36
N LEU A 585 7.80 9.83 8.67
CA LEU A 585 8.87 10.59 9.31
C LEU A 585 8.44 12.05 9.52
N LYS A 586 8.53 12.54 10.74
CA LYS A 586 8.34 13.96 11.07
C LYS A 586 9.63 14.52 11.63
N VAL A 587 10.06 15.63 11.05
CA VAL A 587 11.10 16.51 11.63
C VAL A 587 10.36 17.46 12.56
N ASN A 588 10.73 17.44 13.86
CA ASN A 588 10.18 18.34 14.87
C ASN A 588 10.76 19.74 14.73
#